data_bfcb291d48a4f82f3a298cdb9ad77354
#
_entry.id   bfcb291d48a4f82f3a298cdb9ad77354
#
_cell.length_a   1.000
_cell.length_b   1.000
_cell.length_c   1.000
_cell.angle_alpha   90.00
_cell.angle_beta   90.00
_cell.angle_gamma   90.00
#
_symmetry.space_group_name_H-M   'P 1'
#
loop_
_entity.id
_entity.type
_entity.pdbx_description
1 polymer ?
#
loop_
_entity_poly.entity_id
_entity_poly.type
_entity_poly.pdbx_seq_one_letter_code
_entity_poly.pdbx_strand_id
1 'polypeptide(L)'
;MGEHSQPAKAALFDAIAEVAAALAAGRRAEIIDVLAQGERMVEQVAQEVHQSVANTSHHLRALHRAGLVSRLRQGARVLYRLAGPEGEELWVSLRDVAAALRDDFARLASAYLGELDALDVVSRRELLQLQAEGQVTIIDVRPREEYIQGHVSGALSVPLSELHHFPPPEGRVLVAYCRGPYCAFAPAAVRQLRSRGFAARRVCSSGVLLSEDE
;
A
#
# COMPACT_ATOMS: atom_id res chain seq x y z
N MET A 1 -0.27 16.63 -43.90
CA MET A 1 0.58 16.02 -42.87
C MET A 1 1.34 17.14 -42.19
N GLY A 2 0.88 17.56 -40.98
CA GLY A 2 1.53 18.65 -40.25
C GLY A 2 2.92 18.27 -39.81
N GLU A 3 3.90 19.10 -40.14
CA GLU A 3 5.25 19.02 -39.57
C GLU A 3 5.15 19.15 -38.06
N HIS A 4 5.28 18.03 -37.36
CA HIS A 4 5.43 18.03 -35.90
C HIS A 4 6.78 18.70 -35.58
N SER A 5 6.73 19.92 -35.03
CA SER A 5 7.97 20.65 -34.76
C SER A 5 8.80 19.86 -33.74
N GLN A 6 10.06 19.63 -34.01
CA GLN A 6 11.03 18.96 -33.12
C GLN A 6 11.01 19.54 -31.68
N PRO A 7 10.92 20.86 -31.48
CA PRO A 7 10.82 21.46 -30.15
C PRO A 7 9.54 21.07 -29.38
N ALA A 8 8.40 20.98 -30.06
CA ALA A 8 7.14 20.57 -29.42
C ALA A 8 7.15 19.11 -28.99
N LYS A 9 7.78 18.23 -29.80
CA LYS A 9 7.99 16.83 -29.44
C LYS A 9 8.90 16.71 -28.21
N ALA A 10 10.02 17.44 -28.18
CA ALA A 10 10.93 17.42 -27.04
C ALA A 10 10.22 17.87 -25.75
N ALA A 11 9.50 18.98 -25.79
CA ALA A 11 8.75 19.48 -24.62
C ALA A 11 7.71 18.48 -24.10
N LEU A 12 7.03 17.75 -25.00
CA LEU A 12 6.09 16.68 -24.58
C LEU A 12 6.80 15.55 -23.84
N PHE A 13 7.93 15.07 -24.36
CA PHE A 13 8.69 14.00 -23.74
C PHE A 13 9.37 14.45 -22.44
N ASP A 14 9.80 15.69 -22.33
CA ASP A 14 10.34 16.28 -21.10
C ASP A 14 9.26 16.32 -20.00
N ALA A 15 8.02 16.70 -20.33
CA ALA A 15 6.91 16.68 -19.38
C ALA A 15 6.59 15.26 -18.87
N ILE A 16 6.65 14.24 -19.73
CA ILE A 16 6.50 12.84 -19.30
C ILE A 16 7.68 12.43 -18.38
N ALA A 17 8.89 12.82 -18.74
CA ALA A 17 10.09 12.50 -17.97
C ALA A 17 10.09 13.17 -16.59
N GLU A 18 9.51 14.36 -16.42
CA GLU A 18 9.37 15.04 -15.13
C GLU A 18 8.55 14.20 -14.14
N VAL A 19 7.44 13.59 -14.58
CA VAL A 19 6.61 12.70 -13.74
C VAL A 19 7.42 11.47 -13.33
N ALA A 20 8.11 10.83 -14.26
CA ALA A 20 8.96 9.66 -13.97
C ALA A 20 10.10 10.02 -13.00
N ALA A 21 10.77 11.16 -13.22
CA ALA A 21 11.84 11.66 -12.37
C ALA A 21 11.36 11.95 -10.93
N ALA A 22 10.10 12.32 -10.76
CA ALA A 22 9.52 12.53 -9.44
C ALA A 22 9.46 11.25 -8.61
N LEU A 23 9.42 10.06 -9.22
CA LEU A 23 9.45 8.75 -8.54
C LEU A 23 10.87 8.17 -8.44
N ALA A 24 11.87 8.75 -9.08
CA ALA A 24 13.24 8.24 -9.12
C ALA A 24 14.02 8.45 -7.80
N ALA A 25 13.34 8.23 -6.66
CA ALA A 25 13.96 8.19 -5.33
C ALA A 25 13.12 7.30 -4.41
N GLY A 26 13.76 6.33 -3.75
CA GLY A 26 13.07 5.33 -2.91
C GLY A 26 12.14 5.95 -1.86
N ARG A 27 12.56 7.05 -1.22
CA ARG A 27 11.71 7.74 -0.23
C ARG A 27 10.45 8.38 -0.83
N ARG A 28 10.50 8.82 -2.09
CA ARG A 28 9.31 9.32 -2.77
C ARG A 28 8.36 8.20 -3.16
N ALA A 29 8.91 7.05 -3.56
CA ALA A 29 8.15 5.83 -3.80
C ALA A 29 7.42 5.35 -2.52
N GLU A 30 8.10 5.31 -1.37
CA GLU A 30 7.49 5.00 -0.07
C GLU A 30 6.37 5.99 0.30
N ILE A 31 6.56 7.29 0.05
CA ILE A 31 5.55 8.31 0.31
C ILE A 31 4.31 8.09 -0.56
N ILE A 32 4.46 7.74 -1.82
CA ILE A 32 3.33 7.38 -2.70
C ILE A 32 2.60 6.15 -2.16
N ASP A 33 3.32 5.11 -1.73
CA ASP A 33 2.73 3.90 -1.14
C ASP A 33 1.90 4.22 0.12
N VAL A 34 2.39 5.10 0.98
CA VAL A 34 1.67 5.57 2.17
C VAL A 34 0.42 6.36 1.79
N LEU A 35 0.53 7.28 0.82
CA LEU A 35 -0.59 8.14 0.40
C LEU A 35 -1.65 7.41 -0.44
N ALA A 36 -1.30 6.28 -1.05
CA ALA A 36 -2.26 5.37 -1.69
C ALA A 36 -3.25 4.75 -0.68
N GLN A 37 -2.93 4.78 0.61
CA GLN A 37 -3.80 4.30 1.68
C GLN A 37 -4.68 5.39 2.31
N GLY A 38 -4.66 6.60 1.75
CA GLY A 38 -5.45 7.74 2.19
C GLY A 38 -4.61 8.96 2.57
N GLU A 39 -5.32 10.04 2.85
CA GLU A 39 -4.69 11.32 3.19
C GLU A 39 -3.98 11.31 4.53
N ARG A 40 -2.86 12.05 4.63
CA ARG A 40 -2.02 12.14 5.83
C ARG A 40 -1.47 13.55 6.03
N MET A 41 -1.25 13.92 7.29
CA MET A 41 -0.40 15.06 7.64
C MET A 41 1.07 14.73 7.39
N VAL A 42 1.90 15.76 7.17
CA VAL A 42 3.34 15.55 6.92
C VAL A 42 4.04 14.81 8.06
N GLU A 43 3.62 15.05 9.31
CA GLU A 43 4.16 14.38 10.49
C GLU A 43 3.87 12.88 10.48
N GLN A 44 2.66 12.49 10.06
CA GLN A 44 2.27 11.08 9.92
C GLN A 44 3.07 10.39 8.81
N VAL A 45 3.18 11.05 7.64
CA VAL A 45 4.02 10.53 6.55
C VAL A 45 5.47 10.38 7.02
N ALA A 46 6.03 11.38 7.71
CA ALA A 46 7.41 11.36 8.21
C ALA A 46 7.67 10.20 9.16
N GLN A 47 6.72 9.92 10.05
CA GLN A 47 6.78 8.80 10.97
C GLN A 47 6.77 7.46 10.21
N GLU A 48 5.88 7.29 9.22
CA GLU A 48 5.75 6.04 8.48
C GLU A 48 6.96 5.74 7.58
N VAL A 49 7.55 6.77 6.94
CA VAL A 49 8.75 6.60 6.10
C VAL A 49 10.07 6.75 6.88
N HIS A 50 10.00 6.83 8.21
CA HIS A 50 11.16 6.97 9.10
C HIS A 50 12.11 8.12 8.69
N GLN A 51 11.55 9.30 8.41
CA GLN A 51 12.30 10.50 8.00
C GLN A 51 11.96 11.69 8.90
N SER A 52 12.82 12.72 8.89
CA SER A 52 12.46 13.99 9.51
C SER A 52 11.31 14.67 8.75
N VAL A 53 10.50 15.46 9.47
CA VAL A 53 9.42 16.26 8.87
C VAL A 53 9.95 17.21 7.78
N ALA A 54 11.14 17.80 7.99
CA ALA A 54 11.75 18.69 7.01
C ALA A 54 12.09 17.96 5.70
N ASN A 55 12.69 16.77 5.79
CA ASN A 55 13.05 15.96 4.63
C ASN A 55 11.79 15.43 3.90
N THR A 56 10.80 14.95 4.66
CA THR A 56 9.50 14.53 4.13
C THR A 56 8.79 15.67 3.40
N SER A 57 8.78 16.87 3.97
CA SER A 57 8.24 18.08 3.32
C SER A 57 8.96 18.41 2.01
N HIS A 58 10.28 18.16 1.93
CA HIS A 58 11.03 18.34 0.69
C HIS A 58 10.56 17.35 -0.39
N HIS A 59 10.41 16.07 -0.04
CA HIS A 59 9.92 15.04 -0.95
C HIS A 59 8.48 15.28 -1.40
N LEU A 60 7.58 15.62 -0.47
CA LEU A 60 6.19 15.96 -0.77
C LEU A 60 6.06 17.16 -1.72
N ARG A 61 6.92 18.19 -1.58
CA ARG A 61 6.95 19.32 -2.52
C ARG A 61 7.40 18.91 -3.92
N ALA A 62 8.34 17.98 -4.03
CA ALA A 62 8.77 17.45 -5.32
C ALA A 62 7.63 16.66 -6.02
N LEU A 63 6.96 15.78 -5.28
CA LEU A 63 5.80 15.02 -5.76
C LEU A 63 4.62 15.94 -6.15
N HIS A 64 4.37 16.98 -5.35
CA HIS A 64 3.33 17.97 -5.64
C HIS A 64 3.61 18.78 -6.91
N ARG A 65 4.85 19.19 -7.14
CA ARG A 65 5.24 19.89 -8.39
C ARG A 65 5.05 19.02 -9.63
N ALA A 66 5.28 17.72 -9.51
CA ALA A 66 5.04 16.76 -10.58
C ALA A 66 3.56 16.37 -10.74
N GLY A 67 2.65 16.92 -9.93
CA GLY A 67 1.22 16.64 -10.01
C GLY A 67 0.79 15.30 -9.41
N LEU A 68 1.69 14.50 -8.84
CA LEU A 68 1.37 13.18 -8.26
C LEU A 68 0.68 13.29 -6.90
N VAL A 69 0.91 14.37 -6.16
CA VAL A 69 0.36 14.60 -4.83
C VAL A 69 -0.33 15.95 -4.78
N SER A 70 -1.52 16.00 -4.24
CA SER A 70 -2.24 17.22 -3.89
C SER A 70 -2.13 17.50 -2.40
N ARG A 71 -2.27 18.78 -2.04
CA ARG A 71 -2.33 19.18 -0.64
C ARG A 71 -3.65 19.90 -0.37
N LEU A 72 -4.28 19.55 0.75
CA LEU A 72 -5.52 20.15 1.21
C LEU A 72 -5.27 20.84 2.55
N ARG A 73 -5.66 22.12 2.67
CA ARG A 73 -5.60 22.84 3.93
C ARG A 73 -6.93 22.72 4.68
N GLN A 74 -6.88 22.20 5.88
CA GLN A 74 -8.03 22.10 6.79
C GLN A 74 -7.70 22.89 8.07
N GLY A 75 -8.09 24.15 8.10
CA GLY A 75 -7.73 25.05 9.20
C GLY A 75 -6.22 25.25 9.32
N ALA A 76 -5.64 24.88 10.47
CA ALA A 76 -4.20 24.92 10.72
C ALA A 76 -3.44 23.69 10.18
N ARG A 77 -4.15 22.65 9.76
CA ARG A 77 -3.55 21.37 9.30
C ARG A 77 -3.38 21.38 7.79
N VAL A 78 -2.32 20.74 7.32
CA VAL A 78 -2.06 20.47 5.90
C VAL A 78 -2.04 18.97 5.69
N LEU A 79 -2.99 18.47 4.93
CA LEU A 79 -3.10 17.08 4.52
C LEU A 79 -2.53 16.91 3.12
N TYR A 80 -1.91 15.78 2.89
CA TYR A 80 -1.42 15.35 1.58
C TYR A 80 -2.16 14.08 1.17
N ARG A 81 -2.49 13.98 -0.12
CA ARG A 81 -3.11 12.80 -0.74
C ARG A 81 -2.62 12.62 -2.16
N LEU A 82 -2.84 11.47 -2.76
CA LEU A 82 -2.65 11.32 -4.20
C LEU A 82 -3.53 12.32 -4.94
N ALA A 83 -3.04 12.85 -6.06
CA ALA A 83 -3.76 13.87 -6.83
C ALA A 83 -4.99 13.28 -7.57
N GLY A 84 -4.94 12.00 -7.90
CA GLY A 84 -5.98 11.23 -8.56
C GLY A 84 -5.65 9.73 -8.57
N PRO A 85 -6.53 8.88 -9.11
CA PRO A 85 -6.30 7.44 -9.25
C PRO A 85 -5.10 7.12 -10.13
N GLU A 86 -4.77 7.99 -11.10
CA GLU A 86 -3.64 7.79 -12.02
C GLU A 86 -2.29 7.68 -11.27
N GLY A 87 -2.16 8.35 -10.13
CA GLY A 87 -0.97 8.26 -9.27
C GLY A 87 -0.82 6.88 -8.63
N GLU A 88 -1.92 6.26 -8.24
CA GLU A 88 -1.95 4.90 -7.70
C GLU A 88 -1.68 3.86 -8.80
N GLU A 89 -2.35 3.98 -9.94
CA GLU A 89 -2.15 3.11 -11.11
C GLU A 89 -0.68 3.13 -11.59
N LEU A 90 -0.08 4.31 -11.66
CA LEU A 90 1.33 4.45 -11.99
C LEU A 90 2.23 3.75 -10.96
N TRP A 91 1.93 3.89 -9.68
CA TRP A 91 2.69 3.25 -8.60
C TRP A 91 2.59 1.73 -8.68
N VAL A 92 1.39 1.18 -8.86
CA VAL A 92 1.17 -0.26 -9.02
C VAL A 92 1.94 -0.77 -10.23
N SER A 93 1.81 -0.11 -11.39
CA SER A 93 2.50 -0.50 -12.63
C SER A 93 4.02 -0.46 -12.48
N LEU A 94 4.57 0.59 -11.84
CA LEU A 94 6.01 0.71 -11.61
C LEU A 94 6.54 -0.41 -10.71
N ARG A 95 5.80 -0.75 -9.67
CA ARG A 95 6.13 -1.83 -8.75
C ARG A 95 6.12 -3.19 -9.44
N ASP A 96 5.10 -3.45 -10.28
CA ASP A 96 4.96 -4.70 -11.01
C ASP A 96 6.06 -4.85 -12.07
N VAL A 97 6.41 -3.78 -12.78
CA VAL A 97 7.55 -3.74 -13.70
C VAL A 97 8.87 -3.99 -12.96
N ALA A 98 9.07 -3.37 -11.79
CA ALA A 98 10.27 -3.61 -10.99
C ALA A 98 10.38 -5.09 -10.55
N ALA A 99 9.24 -5.69 -10.14
CA ALA A 99 9.18 -7.09 -9.75
C ALA A 99 9.47 -8.05 -10.92
N ALA A 100 9.02 -7.69 -12.13
CA ALA A 100 9.21 -8.50 -13.33
C ALA A 100 10.62 -8.40 -13.94
N LEU A 101 11.27 -7.23 -13.84
CA LEU A 101 12.52 -6.96 -14.55
C LEU A 101 13.79 -7.06 -13.69
N ARG A 102 13.66 -7.08 -12.36
CA ARG A 102 14.82 -7.13 -11.47
C ARG A 102 14.98 -8.53 -10.86
N ASP A 103 16.04 -9.20 -11.21
CA ASP A 103 16.36 -10.56 -10.70
C ASP A 103 16.53 -10.62 -9.18
N ASP A 104 16.95 -9.52 -8.55
CA ASP A 104 17.15 -9.43 -7.09
C ASP A 104 15.89 -9.01 -6.32
N PHE A 105 14.79 -8.67 -6.98
CA PHE A 105 13.60 -8.08 -6.34
C PHE A 105 12.96 -9.02 -5.32
N ALA A 106 12.80 -10.29 -5.67
CA ALA A 106 12.24 -11.30 -4.75
C ALA A 106 13.11 -11.46 -3.49
N ARG A 107 14.43 -11.45 -3.64
CA ARG A 107 15.38 -11.50 -2.51
C ARG A 107 15.26 -10.25 -1.62
N LEU A 108 15.15 -9.07 -2.21
CA LEU A 108 14.96 -7.81 -1.46
C LEU A 108 13.62 -7.80 -0.72
N ALA A 109 12.55 -8.26 -1.36
CA ALA A 109 11.24 -8.41 -0.74
C ALA A 109 11.27 -9.38 0.45
N SER A 110 11.91 -10.54 0.30
CA SER A 110 12.08 -11.52 1.38
C SER A 110 12.93 -10.98 2.53
N ALA A 111 14.00 -10.25 2.23
CA ALA A 111 14.84 -9.61 3.26
C ALA A 111 14.05 -8.59 4.10
N TYR A 112 13.08 -7.88 3.49
CA TYR A 112 12.24 -6.89 4.14
C TYR A 112 11.06 -7.51 4.90
N LEU A 113 10.35 -8.45 4.26
CA LEU A 113 9.12 -9.05 4.81
C LEU A 113 9.39 -10.26 5.71
N GLY A 114 10.60 -10.83 5.63
CA GLY A 114 10.97 -12.12 6.17
C GLY A 114 10.58 -13.26 5.21
N GLU A 115 11.07 -14.46 5.49
CA GLU A 115 10.67 -15.65 4.74
C GLU A 115 9.18 -15.92 4.95
N LEU A 116 8.47 -16.01 3.85
CA LEU A 116 7.04 -16.28 3.81
C LEU A 116 6.82 -17.56 3.00
N ASP A 117 6.30 -18.57 3.63
CA ASP A 117 5.86 -19.77 2.94
C ASP A 117 4.79 -19.41 1.90
N ALA A 118 4.85 -20.05 0.72
CA ALA A 118 3.83 -19.87 -0.30
C ALA A 118 2.40 -20.20 0.21
N LEU A 119 2.30 -21.10 1.20
CA LEU A 119 1.05 -21.47 1.88
C LEU A 119 0.45 -20.37 2.75
N ASP A 120 1.22 -19.28 3.01
CA ASP A 120 0.73 -18.15 3.80
C ASP A 120 -0.19 -17.21 3.01
N VAL A 121 -0.25 -17.37 1.71
CA VAL A 121 -1.00 -16.49 0.79
C VAL A 121 -2.35 -17.10 0.43
N VAL A 122 -3.40 -16.30 0.57
CA VAL A 122 -4.76 -16.61 0.11
C VAL A 122 -5.03 -15.76 -1.14
N SER A 123 -5.48 -16.40 -2.21
CA SER A 123 -5.96 -15.69 -3.40
C SER A 123 -7.35 -15.06 -3.13
N ARG A 124 -7.72 -14.03 -3.92
CA ARG A 124 -9.07 -13.44 -3.83
C ARG A 124 -10.15 -14.50 -3.94
N ARG A 125 -10.05 -15.37 -4.95
CA ARG A 125 -11.04 -16.43 -5.19
C ARG A 125 -11.18 -17.36 -4.00
N GLU A 126 -10.09 -17.81 -3.43
CA GLU A 126 -10.06 -18.67 -2.24
C GLU A 126 -10.66 -17.96 -1.03
N LEU A 127 -10.34 -16.66 -0.84
CA LEU A 127 -10.88 -15.86 0.26
C LEU A 127 -12.40 -15.77 0.19
N LEU A 128 -12.95 -15.46 -0.99
CA LEU A 128 -14.40 -15.37 -1.21
C LEU A 128 -15.09 -16.71 -0.97
N GLN A 129 -14.47 -17.83 -1.37
CA GLN A 129 -14.99 -19.17 -1.08
C GLN A 129 -15.01 -19.44 0.43
N LEU A 130 -13.90 -19.25 1.12
CA LEU A 130 -13.80 -19.42 2.57
C LEU A 130 -14.78 -18.51 3.34
N GLN A 131 -15.02 -17.32 2.83
CA GLN A 131 -15.98 -16.38 3.42
C GLN A 131 -17.42 -16.88 3.23
N ALA A 132 -17.78 -17.36 2.04
CA ALA A 132 -19.10 -17.92 1.76
C ALA A 132 -19.39 -19.19 2.60
N GLU A 133 -18.35 -19.99 2.89
CA GLU A 133 -18.43 -21.18 3.74
C GLU A 133 -18.40 -20.86 5.26
N GLY A 134 -18.21 -19.61 5.64
CA GLY A 134 -18.12 -19.19 7.03
C GLY A 134 -16.86 -19.70 7.77
N GLN A 135 -15.85 -20.15 7.03
CA GLN A 135 -14.63 -20.78 7.54
C GLN A 135 -13.51 -19.79 7.85
N VAL A 136 -13.68 -18.50 7.51
CA VAL A 136 -12.65 -17.48 7.66
C VAL A 136 -13.12 -16.33 8.54
N THR A 137 -12.17 -15.72 9.24
CA THR A 137 -12.30 -14.39 9.83
C THR A 137 -11.26 -13.49 9.18
N ILE A 138 -11.74 -12.45 8.48
CA ILE A 138 -10.87 -11.48 7.82
C ILE A 138 -10.53 -10.39 8.83
N ILE A 139 -9.25 -10.06 8.96
CA ILE A 139 -8.77 -9.01 9.85
C ILE A 139 -7.97 -7.96 9.08
N ASP A 140 -8.34 -6.70 9.27
CA ASP A 140 -7.58 -5.53 8.80
C ASP A 140 -6.58 -5.14 9.88
N VAL A 141 -5.28 -5.29 9.58
CA VAL A 141 -4.21 -5.02 10.54
C VAL A 141 -3.57 -3.64 10.35
N ARG A 142 -4.19 -2.80 9.53
CA ARG A 142 -3.83 -1.39 9.34
C ARG A 142 -4.28 -0.54 10.55
N PRO A 143 -3.76 0.70 10.70
CA PRO A 143 -4.33 1.67 11.65
C PRO A 143 -5.84 1.86 11.47
N ARG A 144 -6.55 2.14 12.57
CA ARG A 144 -8.03 2.29 12.55
C ARG A 144 -8.51 3.37 11.60
N GLU A 145 -7.73 4.43 11.43
CA GLU A 145 -8.03 5.54 10.53
C GLU A 145 -8.11 5.08 9.07
N GLU A 146 -7.28 4.12 8.66
CA GLU A 146 -7.31 3.55 7.31
C GLU A 146 -8.51 2.61 7.12
N TYR A 147 -8.83 1.82 8.13
CA TYR A 147 -10.04 0.99 8.14
C TYR A 147 -11.31 1.84 7.93
N ILE A 148 -11.39 2.99 8.60
CA ILE A 148 -12.54 3.91 8.49
C ILE A 148 -12.65 4.51 7.09
N GLN A 149 -11.53 4.77 6.42
CA GLN A 149 -11.50 5.31 5.05
C GLN A 149 -11.96 4.29 3.98
N GLY A 150 -11.79 2.99 4.27
CA GLY A 150 -12.25 1.91 3.41
C GLY A 150 -11.64 0.58 3.87
N HIS A 151 -12.45 -0.48 3.86
CA HIS A 151 -12.04 -1.81 4.28
C HIS A 151 -12.81 -2.91 3.54
N VAL A 152 -12.28 -4.12 3.57
CA VAL A 152 -12.94 -5.31 3.00
C VAL A 152 -14.24 -5.59 3.75
N SER A 153 -15.33 -5.80 3.04
CA SER A 153 -16.64 -6.10 3.63
C SER A 153 -16.56 -7.31 4.59
N GLY A 154 -17.06 -7.13 5.79
CA GLY A 154 -17.03 -8.15 6.85
C GLY A 154 -15.69 -8.33 7.56
N ALA A 155 -14.67 -7.53 7.24
CA ALA A 155 -13.41 -7.55 7.96
C ALA A 155 -13.52 -6.89 9.34
N LEU A 156 -12.76 -7.41 10.29
CA LEU A 156 -12.62 -6.83 11.63
C LEU A 156 -11.40 -5.90 11.66
N SER A 157 -11.56 -4.70 12.24
CA SER A 157 -10.43 -3.80 12.48
C SER A 157 -9.63 -4.30 13.69
N VAL A 158 -8.43 -4.82 13.43
CA VAL A 158 -7.50 -5.32 14.45
C VAL A 158 -6.09 -4.79 14.13
N PRO A 159 -5.80 -3.52 14.44
CA PRO A 159 -4.47 -2.96 14.22
C PRO A 159 -3.35 -3.86 14.77
N LEU A 160 -2.22 -3.93 14.06
CA LEU A 160 -1.09 -4.78 14.46
C LEU A 160 -0.66 -4.54 15.92
N SER A 161 -0.72 -3.29 16.39
CA SER A 161 -0.41 -2.91 17.77
C SER A 161 -1.38 -3.49 18.82
N GLU A 162 -2.61 -3.82 18.43
CA GLU A 162 -3.66 -4.34 19.29
C GLU A 162 -3.84 -5.87 19.16
N LEU A 163 -3.17 -6.48 18.19
CA LEU A 163 -3.34 -7.89 17.83
C LEU A 163 -3.08 -8.87 19.00
N HIS A 164 -2.19 -8.50 19.92
CA HIS A 164 -1.87 -9.33 21.08
C HIS A 164 -3.04 -9.47 22.08
N HIS A 165 -3.98 -8.52 22.10
CA HIS A 165 -5.20 -8.58 22.91
C HIS A 165 -6.41 -9.14 22.15
N PHE A 166 -6.29 -9.35 20.84
CA PHE A 166 -7.39 -9.84 20.02
C PHE A 166 -7.72 -11.30 20.39
N PRO A 167 -8.98 -11.61 20.80
CA PRO A 167 -9.45 -12.96 21.01
C PRO A 167 -9.97 -13.53 19.68
N PRO A 168 -9.19 -14.34 18.95
CA PRO A 168 -9.66 -14.87 17.67
C PRO A 168 -10.81 -15.85 17.89
N PRO A 169 -11.80 -15.88 17.00
CA PRO A 169 -12.86 -16.87 17.04
C PRO A 169 -12.31 -18.27 16.80
N GLU A 170 -12.77 -19.23 17.57
CA GLU A 170 -12.38 -20.63 17.45
C GLU A 170 -12.85 -21.27 16.15
N GLY A 171 -12.08 -22.23 15.64
CA GLY A 171 -12.45 -23.05 14.49
C GLY A 171 -12.43 -22.35 13.13
N ARG A 172 -11.92 -21.12 13.03
CA ARG A 172 -11.81 -20.36 11.79
C ARG A 172 -10.36 -20.04 11.44
N VAL A 173 -10.07 -20.00 10.14
CA VAL A 173 -8.80 -19.50 9.64
C VAL A 173 -8.81 -17.97 9.71
N LEU A 174 -7.78 -17.38 10.28
CA LEU A 174 -7.60 -15.92 10.29
C LEU A 174 -6.89 -15.48 9.00
N VAL A 175 -7.48 -14.57 8.27
CA VAL A 175 -6.84 -14.02 7.07
C VAL A 175 -6.57 -12.53 7.30
N ALA A 176 -5.29 -12.22 7.46
CA ALA A 176 -4.83 -10.84 7.65
C ALA A 176 -4.59 -10.17 6.30
N TYR A 177 -5.05 -8.93 6.16
CA TYR A 177 -4.66 -8.08 5.05
C TYR A 177 -4.16 -6.72 5.54
N CYS A 178 -3.38 -6.06 4.69
CA CYS A 178 -2.86 -4.72 4.91
C CYS A 178 -2.84 -3.92 3.59
N ARG A 179 -1.92 -2.98 3.45
CA ARG A 179 -1.87 -2.02 2.34
C ARG A 179 -1.56 -2.64 0.97
N GLY A 180 -0.82 -3.75 0.94
CA GLY A 180 -0.44 -4.38 -0.33
C GLY A 180 0.65 -5.43 -0.17
N PRO A 181 1.20 -5.95 -1.28
CA PRO A 181 2.10 -7.10 -1.26
C PRO A 181 3.42 -6.86 -0.51
N TYR A 182 3.86 -5.61 -0.41
CA TYR A 182 5.11 -5.22 0.27
C TYR A 182 4.88 -4.51 1.60
N CYS A 183 3.69 -4.56 2.16
CA CYS A 183 3.40 -4.09 3.51
C CYS A 183 3.79 -5.15 4.55
N ALA A 184 4.59 -4.77 5.54
CA ALA A 184 5.06 -5.70 6.57
C ALA A 184 4.02 -6.05 7.63
N PHE A 185 2.87 -5.36 7.69
CA PHE A 185 1.89 -5.55 8.77
C PHE A 185 1.21 -6.92 8.72
N ALA A 186 0.72 -7.35 7.55
CA ALA A 186 0.08 -8.66 7.44
C ALA A 186 1.05 -9.83 7.69
N PRO A 187 2.28 -9.84 7.14
CA PRO A 187 3.29 -10.83 7.51
C PRO A 187 3.59 -10.87 9.01
N ALA A 188 3.74 -9.72 9.66
CA ALA A 188 3.98 -9.65 11.10
C ALA A 188 2.79 -10.19 11.90
N ALA A 189 1.56 -9.84 11.49
CA ALA A 189 0.33 -10.33 12.11
C ALA A 189 0.22 -11.86 12.01
N VAL A 190 0.46 -12.43 10.83
CA VAL A 190 0.43 -13.88 10.63
C VAL A 190 1.44 -14.60 11.53
N ARG A 191 2.68 -14.09 11.60
CA ARG A 191 3.69 -14.68 12.51
C ARG A 191 3.26 -14.60 13.97
N GLN A 192 2.72 -13.47 14.42
CA GLN A 192 2.25 -13.29 15.80
C GLN A 192 1.06 -14.20 16.11
N LEU A 193 0.09 -14.35 15.22
CA LEU A 193 -1.05 -15.24 15.42
C LEU A 193 -0.63 -16.70 15.47
N ARG A 194 0.25 -17.12 14.57
CA ARG A 194 0.79 -18.50 14.56
C ARG A 194 1.59 -18.83 15.80
N SER A 195 2.40 -17.90 16.31
CA SER A 195 3.11 -18.10 17.58
C SER A 195 2.17 -18.28 18.79
N ARG A 196 0.91 -17.82 18.67
CA ARG A 196 -0.16 -18.03 19.64
C ARG A 196 -1.00 -19.29 19.38
N GLY A 197 -0.63 -20.10 18.36
CA GLY A 197 -1.31 -21.35 18.01
C GLY A 197 -2.51 -21.22 17.08
N PHE A 198 -2.76 -20.04 16.47
CA PHE A 198 -3.88 -19.84 15.56
C PHE A 198 -3.49 -20.16 14.11
N ALA A 199 -4.43 -20.78 13.36
CA ALA A 199 -4.30 -20.90 11.92
C ALA A 199 -4.46 -19.51 11.29
N ALA A 200 -3.38 -18.98 10.72
CA ALA A 200 -3.36 -17.63 10.14
C ALA A 200 -2.66 -17.63 8.79
N ARG A 201 -3.22 -16.85 7.85
CA ARG A 201 -2.75 -16.64 6.48
C ARG A 201 -2.86 -15.16 6.13
N ARG A 202 -2.30 -14.73 5.00
CA ARG A 202 -2.39 -13.35 4.53
C ARG A 202 -2.94 -13.26 3.11
N VAL A 203 -3.48 -12.10 2.75
CA VAL A 203 -3.77 -11.73 1.36
C VAL A 203 -2.64 -10.88 0.81
N CYS A 204 -2.24 -11.10 -0.44
CA CYS A 204 -1.17 -10.33 -1.10
C CYS A 204 -1.61 -8.95 -1.61
N SER A 205 -2.92 -8.72 -1.81
CA SER A 205 -3.42 -7.50 -2.47
C SER A 205 -4.60 -6.91 -1.71
N SER A 206 -4.50 -5.66 -1.28
CA SER A 206 -5.62 -4.92 -0.69
C SER A 206 -6.48 -4.20 -1.73
N GLY A 207 -5.89 -3.64 -2.79
CA GLY A 207 -6.62 -2.90 -3.83
C GLY A 207 -7.65 -3.77 -4.57
N VAL A 208 -7.30 -5.03 -4.85
CA VAL A 208 -8.19 -6.00 -5.51
C VAL A 208 -9.36 -6.45 -4.62
N LEU A 209 -9.25 -6.28 -3.30
CA LEU A 209 -10.31 -6.68 -2.35
C LEU A 209 -11.35 -5.58 -2.11
N LEU A 210 -11.01 -4.33 -2.39
CA LEU A 210 -11.89 -3.17 -2.17
C LEU A 210 -12.73 -2.82 -3.41
N SER A 211 -12.36 -3.30 -4.61
CA SER A 211 -13.16 -3.11 -5.82
C SER A 211 -14.31 -4.12 -5.84
N GLU A 212 -15.54 -3.62 -5.77
CA GLU A 212 -16.78 -4.44 -5.91
C GLU A 212 -17.03 -4.92 -7.33
N ASP A 213 -16.21 -4.55 -8.32
CA ASP A 213 -16.37 -4.89 -9.73
C ASP A 213 -15.35 -5.93 -10.20
N GLU A 214 -15.79 -7.18 -10.30
CA GLU A 214 -15.78 -8.17 -11.40
C GLU A 214 -16.34 -9.52 -10.93
#